data_a707b72d6f6ab30a48d27bbdde55e700
#
_entry.id   a707b72d6f6ab30a48d27bbdde55e700
#
_cell.length_a   1.000
_cell.length_b   1.000
_cell.length_c   1.000
_cell.angle_alpha   90.00
_cell.angle_beta   90.00
_cell.angle_gamma   90.00
#
_symmetry.space_group_name_H-M   'P 1'
#
loop_
_entity.id
_entity.type
_entity.pdbx_description
1 polymer ?
#
loop_
_entity_poly.entity_id
_entity_poly.type
_entity_poly.pdbx_seq_one_letter_code
_entity_poly.pdbx_strand_id
1 'polypeptide(L)'
;GCFRFENLPDTLSPELSAPPYQRRITDSDHQPGVNDLSTLGYQPGTITFPAPGKLLYRQQAWGDVSYEIGVQWKQPHPGVLEGGYYVTSKGTWYSENDTVKRPDISCDEALASHRNWWKHYWKQSSVTLPDTLLERQWYLEMYKFGAASRRGAPPICLQAIWTADNGQTPPWRGDFHSDLNTQLSYWPGYTANHLEE
;
A
#
# COMPACT_ATOMS: atom_id res chain seq x y z
N GLY A 1 -9.09 -1.99 1.10
CA GLY A 1 -9.79 -0.96 0.31
C GLY A 1 -11.05 -1.48 -0.33
N CYS A 2 -11.86 -0.57 -0.85
CA CYS A 2 -13.05 -0.92 -1.63
C CYS A 2 -13.11 -0.14 -2.94
N PHE A 3 -13.86 -0.65 -3.90
CA PHE A 3 -14.08 -0.02 -5.20
C PHE A 3 -15.52 -0.24 -5.66
N ARG A 4 -16.01 0.73 -6.43
CA ARG A 4 -17.28 0.65 -7.15
C ARG A 4 -17.11 1.34 -8.50
N PHE A 5 -17.46 0.63 -9.56
CA PHE A 5 -17.47 1.13 -10.93
C PHE A 5 -18.87 1.03 -11.49
N GLU A 6 -19.28 2.03 -12.25
CA GLU A 6 -20.59 2.15 -12.87
C GLU A 6 -20.45 2.34 -14.38
N ASN A 7 -21.52 2.10 -15.12
CA ASN A 7 -21.55 2.21 -16.59
C ASN A 7 -20.56 1.27 -17.31
N LEU A 8 -20.36 0.09 -16.76
CA LEU A 8 -19.47 -0.93 -17.32
C LEU A 8 -20.21 -1.84 -18.32
N PRO A 9 -19.49 -2.45 -19.27
CA PRO A 9 -20.01 -3.56 -20.06
C PRO A 9 -20.44 -4.71 -19.15
N ASP A 10 -21.46 -5.47 -19.54
CA ASP A 10 -22.07 -6.53 -18.74
C ASP A 10 -21.16 -7.72 -18.38
N THR A 11 -19.97 -7.81 -19.00
CA THR A 11 -19.05 -8.95 -18.89
C THR A 11 -17.65 -8.56 -18.42
N LEU A 12 -17.53 -7.79 -17.34
CA LEU A 12 -16.22 -7.49 -16.77
C LEU A 12 -15.89 -8.40 -15.59
N SER A 13 -14.67 -8.91 -15.60
CA SER A 13 -14.07 -9.64 -14.49
C SER A 13 -12.77 -8.97 -14.09
N PRO A 14 -12.57 -8.67 -12.80
CA PRO A 14 -11.29 -8.20 -12.30
C PRO A 14 -10.18 -9.21 -12.58
N GLU A 15 -9.05 -8.71 -13.04
CA GLU A 15 -7.83 -9.48 -13.25
C GLU A 15 -6.73 -8.91 -12.36
N LEU A 16 -5.91 -9.77 -11.80
CA LEU A 16 -4.71 -9.40 -11.07
C LEU A 16 -3.50 -9.78 -11.91
N SER A 17 -2.74 -8.78 -12.31
CA SER A 17 -1.43 -8.99 -12.93
C SER A 17 -0.36 -8.94 -11.85
N ALA A 18 0.29 -10.06 -11.60
CA ALA A 18 1.46 -10.09 -10.74
C ALA A 18 2.63 -9.34 -11.43
N PRO A 19 3.49 -8.64 -10.67
CA PRO A 19 4.71 -8.07 -11.23
C PRO A 19 5.57 -9.15 -11.90
N PRO A 20 6.37 -8.79 -12.93
CA PRO A 20 7.27 -9.74 -13.55
C PRO A 20 8.20 -10.36 -12.51
N TYR A 21 8.20 -11.68 -12.39
CA TYR A 21 9.06 -12.40 -11.45
C TYR A 21 10.54 -12.29 -11.84
N GLN A 22 10.81 -12.33 -13.14
CA GLN A 22 12.13 -12.11 -13.71
C GLN A 22 12.06 -10.88 -14.61
N ARG A 23 12.90 -9.90 -14.33
CA ARG A 23 13.09 -8.76 -15.22
C ARG A 23 14.43 -8.88 -15.93
N ARG A 24 14.45 -8.53 -17.21
CA ARG A 24 15.70 -8.32 -17.92
C ARG A 24 16.37 -7.07 -17.36
N ILE A 25 17.47 -7.25 -16.60
CA ILE A 25 18.28 -6.17 -16.08
C ILE A 25 19.00 -5.53 -17.28
N THR A 26 18.86 -4.23 -17.43
CA THR A 26 19.58 -3.43 -18.43
C THR A 26 20.75 -2.72 -17.76
N ASP A 27 21.73 -2.28 -18.54
CA ASP A 27 22.92 -1.57 -18.02
C ASP A 27 22.57 -0.26 -17.27
N SER A 28 21.39 0.31 -17.51
CA SER A 28 20.88 1.48 -16.78
C SER A 28 20.37 1.16 -15.38
N ASP A 29 20.17 -0.10 -15.03
CA ASP A 29 19.56 -0.53 -13.77
C ASP A 29 20.60 -0.82 -12.66
N HIS A 30 21.86 -0.42 -12.86
CA HIS A 30 22.95 -0.63 -11.90
C HIS A 30 22.87 0.27 -10.67
N GLN A 31 21.73 0.22 -9.96
CA GLN A 31 21.63 0.85 -8.65
C GLN A 31 21.90 -0.18 -7.54
N PRO A 32 22.59 0.21 -6.45
CA PRO A 32 22.84 -0.70 -5.35
C PRO A 32 21.56 -1.33 -4.79
N GLY A 33 21.52 -2.65 -4.74
CA GLY A 33 20.42 -3.39 -4.16
C GLY A 33 19.22 -3.62 -5.08
N VAL A 34 19.23 -3.17 -6.32
CA VAL A 34 18.19 -3.48 -7.30
C VAL A 34 18.42 -4.88 -7.85
N ASN A 35 17.52 -5.80 -7.52
CA ASN A 35 17.52 -7.19 -7.99
C ASN A 35 16.09 -7.60 -8.33
N ASP A 36 15.92 -8.57 -9.21
CA ASP A 36 14.63 -9.22 -9.37
C ASP A 36 14.39 -10.29 -8.28
N LEU A 37 13.15 -10.75 -8.15
CA LEU A 37 12.78 -11.73 -7.13
C LEU A 37 13.46 -13.08 -7.36
N SER A 38 13.73 -13.46 -8.61
CA SER A 38 14.39 -14.72 -8.95
C SER A 38 15.86 -14.72 -8.49
N THR A 39 16.56 -13.62 -8.68
CA THR A 39 17.97 -13.44 -8.24
C THR A 39 18.09 -13.52 -6.71
N LEU A 40 17.05 -13.10 -5.99
CA LEU A 40 16.99 -13.21 -4.53
C LEU A 40 16.56 -14.61 -4.04
N GLY A 41 16.27 -15.54 -4.95
CA GLY A 41 15.90 -16.91 -4.62
C GLY A 41 14.43 -17.10 -4.20
N TYR A 42 13.58 -16.11 -4.39
CA TYR A 42 12.15 -16.27 -4.14
C TYR A 42 11.49 -17.14 -5.20
N GLN A 43 10.37 -17.76 -4.82
CA GLN A 43 9.53 -18.47 -5.78
C GLN A 43 8.45 -17.52 -6.33
N PRO A 44 7.98 -17.76 -7.57
CA PRO A 44 6.85 -16.99 -8.10
C PRO A 44 5.63 -17.06 -7.18
N GLY A 45 4.92 -15.95 -7.04
CA GLY A 45 3.65 -15.94 -6.35
C GLY A 45 2.57 -16.71 -7.11
N THR A 46 1.53 -17.12 -6.41
CA THR A 46 0.43 -17.91 -6.96
C THR A 46 -0.88 -17.14 -6.95
N ILE A 47 -1.63 -17.19 -8.04
CA ILE A 47 -2.98 -16.65 -8.16
C ILE A 47 -3.96 -17.81 -8.13
N THR A 48 -4.97 -17.73 -7.29
CA THR A 48 -6.06 -18.72 -7.18
C THR A 48 -7.42 -18.04 -7.17
N PHE A 49 -8.44 -18.76 -7.61
CA PHE A 49 -9.84 -18.33 -7.61
C PHE A 49 -10.64 -19.27 -6.71
N PRO A 50 -10.66 -19.01 -5.39
CA PRO A 50 -11.29 -19.92 -4.42
C PRO A 50 -12.81 -20.01 -4.55
N ALA A 51 -13.45 -19.02 -5.16
CA ALA A 51 -14.88 -19.00 -5.46
C ALA A 51 -15.19 -17.96 -6.53
N PRO A 52 -16.36 -18.00 -7.18
CA PRO A 52 -16.80 -16.92 -8.07
C PRO A 52 -16.73 -15.56 -7.38
N GLY A 53 -16.22 -14.56 -8.07
CA GLY A 53 -16.03 -13.21 -7.53
C GLY A 53 -14.95 -13.10 -6.45
N LYS A 54 -14.04 -14.06 -6.35
CA LYS A 54 -12.92 -14.03 -5.40
C LYS A 54 -11.62 -14.41 -6.09
N LEU A 55 -10.59 -13.62 -5.83
CA LEU A 55 -9.23 -13.84 -6.30
C LEU A 55 -8.27 -13.72 -5.11
N LEU A 56 -7.27 -14.57 -5.08
CA LEU A 56 -6.26 -14.60 -4.05
C LEU A 56 -4.88 -14.72 -4.70
N TYR A 57 -3.99 -13.79 -4.34
CA TYR A 57 -2.57 -13.87 -4.65
C TYR A 57 -1.78 -14.13 -3.39
N ARG A 58 -0.87 -15.08 -3.41
CA ARG A 58 0.05 -15.38 -2.31
C ARG A 58 1.49 -15.34 -2.79
N GLN A 59 2.33 -14.69 -2.02
CA GLN A 59 3.75 -14.60 -2.25
C GLN A 59 4.51 -14.97 -0.98
N GLN A 60 5.41 -15.93 -1.09
CA GLN A 60 6.41 -16.22 -0.06
C GLN A 60 7.52 -15.16 -0.14
N ALA A 61 7.90 -14.60 1.00
CA ALA A 61 9.02 -13.69 1.16
C ALA A 61 10.15 -14.36 1.97
N TRP A 62 11.00 -13.58 2.61
CA TRP A 62 12.13 -14.13 3.36
C TRP A 62 11.70 -15.00 4.55
N GLY A 63 12.38 -16.15 4.72
CA GLY A 63 12.14 -17.05 5.84
C GLY A 63 10.69 -17.58 5.84
N ASP A 64 9.99 -17.40 6.94
CA ASP A 64 8.59 -17.78 7.12
C ASP A 64 7.60 -16.65 6.77
N VAL A 65 8.11 -15.49 6.33
CA VAL A 65 7.26 -14.36 5.95
C VAL A 65 6.57 -14.63 4.63
N SER A 66 5.29 -14.39 4.59
CA SER A 66 4.47 -14.39 3.37
C SER A 66 3.43 -13.28 3.40
N TYR A 67 2.95 -12.89 2.25
CA TYR A 67 1.81 -11.98 2.17
C TYR A 67 0.75 -12.50 1.20
N GLU A 68 -0.46 -12.04 1.42
CA GLU A 68 -1.62 -12.38 0.64
C GLU A 68 -2.37 -11.11 0.24
N ILE A 69 -2.74 -11.04 -1.03
CA ILE A 69 -3.65 -10.02 -1.55
C ILE A 69 -4.95 -10.73 -1.93
N GLY A 70 -6.04 -10.36 -1.29
CA GLY A 70 -7.36 -10.86 -1.61
C GLY A 70 -8.21 -9.79 -2.29
N VAL A 71 -8.89 -10.15 -3.36
CA VAL A 71 -9.87 -9.32 -4.05
C VAL A 71 -11.20 -10.05 -4.09
N GLN A 72 -12.29 -9.36 -3.75
CA GLN A 72 -13.64 -9.88 -3.85
C GLN A 72 -14.52 -8.88 -4.56
N TRP A 73 -15.39 -9.37 -5.45
CA TRP A 73 -16.31 -8.50 -6.18
C TRP A 73 -17.65 -9.18 -6.43
N LYS A 74 -18.64 -8.37 -6.72
CA LYS A 74 -19.97 -8.78 -7.18
C LYS A 74 -20.48 -7.76 -8.19
N GLN A 75 -21.44 -8.19 -8.99
CA GLN A 75 -22.22 -7.32 -9.86
C GLN A 75 -23.66 -7.23 -9.31
N PRO A 76 -23.94 -6.22 -8.47
CA PRO A 76 -25.27 -6.09 -7.88
C PRO A 76 -26.35 -5.78 -8.92
N HIS A 77 -25.97 -5.12 -10.01
CA HIS A 77 -26.82 -4.78 -11.15
C HIS A 77 -26.02 -4.80 -12.45
N PRO A 78 -26.65 -4.94 -13.63
CA PRO A 78 -25.98 -4.77 -14.91
C PRO A 78 -25.19 -3.45 -14.96
N GLY A 79 -23.98 -3.48 -15.46
CA GLY A 79 -23.12 -2.31 -15.58
C GLY A 79 -22.49 -1.79 -14.27
N VAL A 80 -22.70 -2.46 -13.14
CA VAL A 80 -22.09 -2.08 -11.85
C VAL A 80 -21.21 -3.21 -11.32
N LEU A 81 -19.95 -2.89 -11.04
CA LEU A 81 -19.01 -3.77 -10.35
C LEU A 81 -18.65 -3.15 -8.99
N GLU A 82 -18.86 -3.90 -7.92
CA GLU A 82 -18.56 -3.48 -6.56
C GLU A 82 -17.71 -4.53 -5.86
N GLY A 83 -16.71 -4.10 -5.12
CA GLY A 83 -15.85 -5.03 -4.43
C GLY A 83 -14.88 -4.38 -3.46
N GLY A 84 -13.96 -5.20 -2.98
CA GLY A 84 -12.92 -4.76 -2.08
C GLY A 84 -11.66 -5.61 -2.19
N TYR A 85 -10.57 -5.06 -1.69
CA TYR A 85 -9.30 -5.75 -1.58
C TYR A 85 -8.70 -5.58 -0.19
N TYR A 86 -7.85 -6.51 0.17
CA TYR A 86 -7.07 -6.48 1.40
C TYR A 86 -5.66 -7.02 1.14
N VAL A 87 -4.74 -6.62 1.99
CA VAL A 87 -3.38 -7.18 2.04
C VAL A 87 -3.14 -7.65 3.47
N THR A 88 -2.66 -8.87 3.63
CA THR A 88 -2.25 -9.43 4.92
C THR A 88 -0.84 -9.99 4.83
N SER A 89 -0.10 -9.90 5.93
CA SER A 89 1.22 -10.51 6.06
C SER A 89 1.19 -11.55 7.19
N LYS A 90 2.00 -12.59 7.05
CA LYS A 90 2.20 -13.64 8.04
C LYS A 90 3.69 -13.90 8.21
N GLY A 91 4.10 -14.33 9.38
CA GLY A 91 5.48 -14.70 9.71
C GLY A 91 5.80 -14.41 11.17
N THR A 92 6.94 -14.90 11.66
CA THR A 92 7.37 -14.76 13.06
C THR A 92 7.48 -13.30 13.53
N TRP A 93 7.71 -12.36 12.59
CA TRP A 93 7.81 -10.93 12.87
C TRP A 93 6.47 -10.22 13.02
N TYR A 94 5.36 -10.92 12.71
CA TYR A 94 4.01 -10.38 12.80
C TYR A 94 3.29 -11.08 13.95
N SER A 95 2.62 -10.33 14.80
CA SER A 95 1.76 -10.92 15.80
C SER A 95 0.52 -11.53 15.13
N GLU A 96 -0.09 -12.56 15.74
CA GLU A 96 -1.35 -13.13 15.24
C GLU A 96 -2.49 -12.09 15.16
N ASN A 97 -2.34 -10.98 15.91
CA ASN A 97 -3.28 -9.85 15.90
C ASN A 97 -3.06 -8.90 14.71
N ASP A 98 -1.91 -8.98 14.02
CA ASP A 98 -1.62 -8.16 12.84
C ASP A 98 -2.26 -8.71 11.56
N THR A 99 -2.97 -9.84 11.64
CA THR A 99 -3.84 -10.28 10.55
C THR A 99 -4.97 -9.29 10.42
N VAL A 100 -4.83 -8.36 9.48
CA VAL A 100 -5.92 -7.47 9.08
C VAL A 100 -7.07 -8.36 8.59
N LYS A 101 -7.98 -8.69 9.50
CA LYS A 101 -9.26 -9.29 9.11
C LYS A 101 -9.94 -8.26 8.22
N ARG A 102 -10.33 -8.68 7.02
CA ARG A 102 -11.18 -7.85 6.19
C ARG A 102 -12.37 -7.40 7.03
N PRO A 103 -12.57 -6.11 7.27
CA PRO A 103 -13.78 -5.66 7.93
C PRO A 103 -14.95 -5.99 6.99
N ASP A 104 -15.98 -6.65 7.50
CA ASP A 104 -17.21 -6.88 6.77
C ASP A 104 -18.08 -5.62 6.81
N ILE A 105 -17.56 -4.58 6.14
CA ILE A 105 -18.22 -3.28 6.03
C ILE A 105 -18.50 -2.96 4.57
N SER A 106 -19.58 -2.24 4.33
CA SER A 106 -19.92 -1.74 3.00
C SER A 106 -18.89 -0.69 2.52
N CYS A 107 -18.85 -0.46 1.21
CA CYS A 107 -18.00 0.62 0.66
C CYS A 107 -18.38 1.99 1.21
N ASP A 108 -19.65 2.25 1.47
CA ASP A 108 -20.13 3.52 2.04
C ASP A 108 -19.63 3.73 3.46
N GLU A 109 -19.69 2.69 4.29
CA GLU A 109 -19.15 2.73 5.66
C GLU A 109 -17.62 2.89 5.65
N ALA A 110 -16.92 2.17 4.77
CA ALA A 110 -15.48 2.31 4.59
C ALA A 110 -15.09 3.72 4.16
N LEU A 111 -15.82 4.31 3.23
CA LEU A 111 -15.61 5.68 2.76
C LEU A 111 -15.90 6.71 3.85
N ALA A 112 -16.97 6.52 4.61
CA ALA A 112 -17.33 7.38 5.74
C ALA A 112 -16.24 7.35 6.83
N SER A 113 -15.75 6.16 7.18
CA SER A 113 -14.64 5.98 8.12
C SER A 113 -13.36 6.65 7.63
N HIS A 114 -12.99 6.43 6.36
CA HIS A 114 -11.83 7.04 5.73
C HIS A 114 -11.90 8.57 5.75
N ARG A 115 -13.03 9.14 5.33
CA ARG A 115 -13.24 10.60 5.36
C ARG A 115 -13.18 11.16 6.78
N ASN A 116 -13.74 10.45 7.75
CA ASN A 116 -13.71 10.88 9.15
C ASN A 116 -12.28 10.90 9.69
N TRP A 117 -11.48 9.88 9.38
CA TRP A 117 -10.07 9.86 9.78
C TRP A 117 -9.29 11.05 9.19
N TRP A 118 -9.38 11.28 7.87
CA TRP A 118 -8.71 12.42 7.23
C TRP A 118 -9.20 13.77 7.76
N LYS A 119 -10.48 13.88 8.10
CA LYS A 119 -11.03 15.08 8.73
C LYS A 119 -10.39 15.35 10.11
N HIS A 120 -10.11 14.32 10.90
CA HIS A 120 -9.40 14.47 12.17
C HIS A 120 -7.93 14.81 11.95
N TYR A 121 -7.28 14.12 11.02
CA TYR A 121 -5.90 14.37 10.65
C TYR A 121 -5.67 15.84 10.26
N TRP A 122 -6.45 16.37 9.33
CA TRP A 122 -6.34 17.75 8.85
C TRP A 122 -6.80 18.82 9.85
N LYS A 123 -7.42 18.45 10.95
CA LYS A 123 -7.74 19.38 12.06
C LYS A 123 -6.57 19.64 12.99
N GLN A 124 -5.53 18.83 12.97
CA GLN A 124 -4.42 18.93 13.91
C GLN A 124 -3.50 20.10 13.55
N SER A 125 -3.32 20.36 12.26
CA SER A 125 -2.55 21.49 11.77
C SER A 125 -2.98 21.94 10.38
N SER A 126 -2.74 23.21 10.09
CA SER A 126 -2.96 23.81 8.78
C SER A 126 -2.03 24.99 8.59
N VAL A 127 -1.71 25.32 7.37
CA VAL A 127 -0.95 26.52 7.01
C VAL A 127 -1.70 27.29 5.95
N THR A 128 -1.51 28.62 5.96
CA THR A 128 -1.93 29.51 4.88
C THR A 128 -0.75 30.39 4.53
N LEU A 129 -0.26 30.29 3.31
CA LEU A 129 0.92 31.00 2.85
C LEU A 129 0.58 31.92 1.67
N PRO A 130 1.24 33.09 1.55
CA PRO A 130 1.11 33.94 0.37
C PRO A 130 1.56 33.23 -0.91
N ASP A 131 2.56 32.36 -0.82
CA ASP A 131 3.03 31.51 -1.91
C ASP A 131 2.20 30.21 -1.96
N THR A 132 1.31 30.14 -2.91
CA THR A 132 0.40 28.99 -3.10
C THR A 132 1.13 27.71 -3.51
N LEU A 133 2.32 27.81 -4.11
CA LEU A 133 3.13 26.63 -4.45
C LEU A 133 3.69 25.98 -3.19
N LEU A 134 4.25 26.78 -2.27
CA LEU A 134 4.74 26.31 -0.99
C LEU A 134 3.61 25.77 -0.11
N GLU A 135 2.46 26.45 -0.08
CA GLU A 135 1.28 25.94 0.65
C GLU A 135 0.87 24.58 0.13
N ARG A 136 0.72 24.43 -1.20
CA ARG A 136 0.39 23.14 -1.83
C ARG A 136 1.42 22.08 -1.51
N GLN A 137 2.71 22.40 -1.54
CA GLN A 137 3.79 21.46 -1.22
C GLN A 137 3.67 20.95 0.22
N TRP A 138 3.39 21.85 1.17
CA TRP A 138 3.19 21.46 2.56
C TRP A 138 2.04 20.46 2.71
N TYR A 139 0.89 20.71 2.10
CA TYR A 139 -0.25 19.79 2.15
C TYR A 139 0.04 18.45 1.48
N LEU A 140 0.80 18.44 0.38
CA LEU A 140 1.20 17.20 -0.28
C LEU A 140 2.14 16.35 0.59
N GLU A 141 3.12 16.97 1.24
CA GLU A 141 4.05 16.25 2.12
C GLU A 141 3.33 15.73 3.37
N MET A 142 2.45 16.50 3.97
CA MET A 142 1.64 16.05 5.10
C MET A 142 0.66 14.93 4.71
N TYR A 143 0.12 14.96 3.50
CA TYR A 143 -0.68 13.86 2.97
C TYR A 143 0.16 12.57 2.84
N LYS A 144 1.36 12.66 2.27
CA LYS A 144 2.28 11.51 2.15
C LYS A 144 2.63 10.95 3.53
N PHE A 145 2.94 11.80 4.49
CA PHE A 145 3.21 11.40 5.86
C PHE A 145 2.04 10.63 6.47
N GLY A 146 0.83 11.19 6.47
CA GLY A 146 -0.35 10.53 7.00
C GLY A 146 -0.78 9.28 6.20
N ALA A 147 -0.40 9.14 4.93
CA ALA A 147 -0.65 7.95 4.14
C ALA A 147 0.34 6.80 4.44
N ALA A 148 1.59 7.13 4.78
CA ALA A 148 2.66 6.17 5.01
C ALA A 148 2.88 5.82 6.49
N SER A 149 2.45 6.69 7.41
CA SER A 149 2.65 6.54 8.87
C SER A 149 1.33 6.31 9.58
N ARG A 150 1.30 5.37 10.49
CA ARG A 150 0.15 5.04 11.35
C ARG A 150 0.62 4.46 12.65
N ARG A 151 -0.01 4.82 13.73
CA ARG A 151 0.19 4.15 15.02
C ARG A 151 -0.02 2.63 14.89
N GLY A 152 0.98 1.87 15.30
CA GLY A 152 0.96 0.41 15.22
C GLY A 152 1.29 -0.18 13.84
N ALA A 153 1.56 0.63 12.82
CA ALA A 153 2.10 0.19 11.56
C ALA A 153 3.65 0.12 11.61
N PRO A 154 4.29 -0.62 10.70
CA PRO A 154 5.74 -0.52 10.53
C PRO A 154 6.18 0.92 10.25
N PRO A 155 7.34 1.35 10.75
CA PRO A 155 7.85 2.69 10.48
C PRO A 155 8.13 2.90 9.00
N ILE A 156 8.15 4.16 8.57
CA ILE A 156 8.43 4.53 7.18
C ILE A 156 9.84 4.06 6.81
N CYS A 157 9.94 3.18 5.81
CA CYS A 157 11.20 2.77 5.24
C CYS A 157 11.73 3.81 4.23
N LEU A 158 12.91 3.59 3.67
CA LEU A 158 13.61 4.54 2.81
C LEU A 158 12.76 5.06 1.63
N GLN A 159 11.97 4.21 0.98
CA GLN A 159 11.06 4.58 -0.12
C GLN A 159 9.61 4.71 0.31
N ALA A 160 9.30 4.57 1.59
CA ALA A 160 7.94 4.45 2.10
C ALA A 160 7.16 3.36 1.34
N ILE A 161 5.94 3.70 0.88
CA ILE A 161 5.07 2.79 0.11
C ILE A 161 5.11 3.05 -1.40
N TRP A 162 5.83 4.07 -1.84
CA TRP A 162 5.90 4.48 -3.25
C TRP A 162 7.09 3.83 -3.94
N THR A 163 6.96 2.56 -4.27
CA THR A 163 7.96 1.79 -5.00
C THR A 163 7.46 1.46 -6.40
N ALA A 164 8.36 1.11 -7.30
CA ALA A 164 7.98 0.69 -8.64
C ALA A 164 7.43 -0.73 -8.61
N ASP A 165 6.24 -0.94 -9.19
CA ASP A 165 5.58 -2.25 -9.30
C ASP A 165 6.07 -3.01 -10.55
N ASN A 166 7.37 -3.23 -10.64
CA ASN A 166 8.01 -3.79 -11.83
C ASN A 166 8.72 -5.13 -11.58
N GLY A 167 8.48 -5.75 -10.43
CA GLY A 167 9.14 -7.00 -10.03
C GLY A 167 10.58 -6.86 -9.58
N GLN A 168 11.04 -5.63 -9.38
CA GLN A 168 12.36 -5.34 -8.81
C GLN A 168 12.25 -4.86 -7.38
N THR A 169 13.28 -5.13 -6.58
CA THR A 169 13.42 -4.44 -5.31
C THR A 169 13.75 -2.96 -5.56
N PRO A 170 13.26 -2.05 -4.73
CA PRO A 170 13.65 -0.65 -4.83
C PRO A 170 15.15 -0.48 -4.53
N PRO A 171 15.77 0.63 -4.96
CA PRO A 171 17.11 0.98 -4.53
C PRO A 171 17.25 0.88 -3.00
N TRP A 172 18.37 0.33 -2.52
CA TRP A 172 18.60 0.07 -1.09
C TRP A 172 17.56 -0.88 -0.45
N ARG A 173 16.80 -1.60 -1.28
CA ARG A 173 15.85 -2.66 -0.87
C ARG A 173 14.75 -2.20 0.10
N GLY A 174 14.49 -0.89 0.19
CA GLY A 174 13.50 -0.34 1.11
C GLY A 174 13.86 -0.52 2.59
N ASP A 175 15.13 -0.61 2.92
CA ASP A 175 15.59 -0.77 4.30
C ASP A 175 15.39 0.49 5.15
N PHE A 176 15.59 0.36 6.45
CA PHE A 176 15.51 1.47 7.41
C PHE A 176 16.90 2.06 7.65
N HIS A 177 17.05 3.34 7.37
CA HIS A 177 18.24 4.07 7.74
C HIS A 177 17.94 4.89 9.01
N SER A 178 18.36 4.37 10.16
CA SER A 178 18.10 4.97 11.49
C SER A 178 18.94 6.22 11.77
N ASP A 179 19.50 6.79 10.75
CA ASP A 179 20.20 8.07 10.75
C ASP A 179 19.32 9.18 10.13
N LEU A 180 19.89 10.04 9.31
CA LEU A 180 19.23 11.21 8.72
C LEU A 180 17.91 10.86 8.00
N ASN A 181 17.81 9.74 7.27
CA ASN A 181 16.65 9.41 6.45
C ASN A 181 15.40 9.18 7.32
N THR A 182 15.49 8.34 8.33
CA THR A 182 14.37 8.09 9.25
C THR A 182 14.00 9.35 10.02
N GLN A 183 14.99 10.10 10.49
CA GLN A 183 14.74 11.35 11.21
C GLN A 183 13.98 12.36 10.34
N LEU A 184 14.43 12.59 9.11
CA LEU A 184 13.77 13.52 8.18
C LEU A 184 12.35 13.09 7.83
N SER A 185 12.08 11.78 7.77
CA SER A 185 10.73 11.26 7.51
C SER A 185 9.73 11.59 8.61
N TYR A 186 10.21 11.68 9.87
CA TYR A 186 9.32 11.89 11.04
C TYR A 186 9.36 13.32 11.62
N TRP A 187 10.39 14.12 11.34
CA TRP A 187 10.46 15.49 11.85
C TRP A 187 9.25 16.35 11.52
N PRO A 188 8.60 16.26 10.36
CA PRO A 188 7.39 17.03 10.07
C PRO A 188 6.25 16.73 11.06
N GLY A 189 6.19 15.53 11.63
CA GLY A 189 5.19 15.14 12.62
C GLY A 189 5.22 16.03 13.85
N TYR A 190 6.40 16.45 14.31
CA TYR A 190 6.53 17.33 15.48
C TYR A 190 5.97 18.73 15.22
N THR A 191 6.35 19.33 14.11
CA THR A 191 5.93 20.71 13.77
C THR A 191 4.48 20.79 13.33
N ALA A 192 3.94 19.69 12.79
CA ALA A 192 2.56 19.59 12.34
C ALA A 192 1.62 18.96 13.38
N ASN A 193 2.08 18.73 14.62
CA ASN A 193 1.28 18.16 15.72
C ASN A 193 0.68 16.80 15.42
N HIS A 194 1.36 15.98 14.62
CA HIS A 194 1.01 14.59 14.32
C HIS A 194 1.90 13.64 15.15
N LEU A 195 1.79 13.69 16.47
CA LEU A 195 2.66 12.95 17.38
C LEU A 195 2.23 11.50 17.63
N GLU A 196 1.08 11.12 17.11
CA GLU A 196 0.50 9.78 17.29
C GLU A 196 0.88 8.82 16.14
N GLU A 197 1.46 9.35 15.07
CA GLU A 197 1.79 8.62 13.84
C GLU A 197 3.13 7.86 13.89
#